data_301d7bae5ba88a7bd0ad4c7af76430b2
#
_entry.id   301d7bae5ba88a7bd0ad4c7af76430b2
#
_cell.length_a   1.000
_cell.length_b   1.000
_cell.length_c   1.000
_cell.angle_alpha   90.00
_cell.angle_beta   90.00
_cell.angle_gamma   90.00
#
_symmetry.space_group_name_H-M   'P 1'
#
loop_
_entity.id
_entity.type
_entity.pdbx_description
1 polymer ?
#
loop_
_entity_poly.entity_id
_entity_poly.type
_entity_poly.pdbx_seq_one_letter_code
_entity_poly.pdbx_strand_id
1 'polypeptide(L)'
;AASDVYKRQTYAETREQALEVGAGLASLGIRPGDKVAILSEGCNAWIISELGLFYSGAISVPLSVKLEESNDLLFRLRHAEVKALFVSKYQLPKIRRIRHEIPGVEHIIVFGHLPLEPGETAFGTLKRLGRDYLAKHREEFMAIGQAIRNDDYATITYTSGTTADPKGVVLTHRNYTANVEQSLSRIDIPSHYRTLIILPLDHCFAHVVGFYIMIACGASVATVQIGATPMETLKNIPQNIREVQPHFLLSVPALAKNFRKNIESSIRAKGRFTERLFRLALRTAYVYNQDGYGRGRGWRILLAPVVGIFDALLFSKVREAFGGCMEFFVGGGALLDTELQRFFYAIGIPMFQGYGLSEATPVISTNSPKHHWHRFGSSGKILIPLDLKILDEEGNEVPRGTKGEIVIRGENVMAGYWKNPEATAETVRDGWLHTGDMGYVSEDEFLYVLGRFKSLLIASDGEKYSPEGMEEAIVDKSPYIDQILIHNNQNPFTGAIVVPNREALLRELAARGVAEDGRAEAAAEIIGAEIDRYRGQGAYAGEFPERWLPAGLAIVDEPFTEQNGLVNSTMKVVRSKVEEHFRDRIDYLYSPEGKSLKNPRNLASLKKIVG
;
A
#
# COMPACT_ATOMS: atom_id res chain seq x y z
N ALA A 1 12.60 -13.70 30.85
CA ALA A 1 11.53 -14.36 30.13
C ALA A 1 11.59 -13.98 28.64
N ALA A 2 12.56 -14.55 27.93
CA ALA A 2 12.66 -14.47 26.48
C ALA A 2 12.08 -15.77 25.92
N SER A 3 10.78 -15.94 26.05
CA SER A 3 10.13 -17.14 25.54
C SER A 3 8.84 -16.74 24.86
N ASP A 4 8.71 -17.08 23.65
CA ASP A 4 7.56 -17.03 22.72
C ASP A 4 7.74 -16.13 21.49
N VAL A 5 8.97 -16.00 21.00
CA VAL A 5 9.22 -15.16 19.81
C VAL A 5 8.74 -15.84 18.53
N TYR A 6 8.63 -17.19 18.46
CA TYR A 6 8.15 -17.91 17.27
C TYR A 6 7.31 -19.14 17.66
N LYS A 7 5.98 -18.97 17.77
CA LYS A 7 5.07 -20.11 17.72
C LYS A 7 4.92 -20.55 16.27
N ARG A 8 5.60 -21.66 15.93
CA ARG A 8 5.32 -22.35 14.66
C ARG A 8 4.08 -23.19 14.84
N GLN A 9 3.16 -23.07 13.88
CA GLN A 9 1.95 -23.87 13.80
C GLN A 9 1.90 -24.55 12.46
N THR A 10 1.50 -25.81 12.46
CA THR A 10 1.17 -26.55 11.24
C THR A 10 -0.19 -26.10 10.71
N TYR A 11 -0.47 -26.40 9.45
CA TYR A 11 -1.81 -26.19 8.89
C TYR A 11 -2.90 -26.95 9.64
N ALA A 12 -2.60 -28.17 10.11
CA ALA A 12 -3.53 -28.94 10.94
C ALA A 12 -3.86 -28.26 12.25
N GLU A 13 -2.86 -27.76 12.98
CA GLU A 13 -3.05 -27.01 14.22
C GLU A 13 -3.79 -25.68 13.98
N THR A 14 -3.48 -25.00 12.88
CA THR A 14 -4.18 -23.75 12.50
C THR A 14 -5.64 -24.02 12.21
N ARG A 15 -5.95 -25.09 11.47
CA ARG A 15 -7.32 -25.52 11.18
C ARG A 15 -8.11 -25.83 12.45
N GLU A 16 -7.56 -26.63 13.35
CA GLU A 16 -8.24 -26.96 14.61
C GLU A 16 -8.50 -25.71 15.45
N GLN A 17 -7.53 -24.80 15.54
CA GLN A 17 -7.75 -23.54 16.26
C GLN A 17 -8.80 -22.64 15.58
N ALA A 18 -8.85 -22.62 14.26
CA ALA A 18 -9.89 -21.89 13.53
C ALA A 18 -11.28 -22.49 13.77
N LEU A 19 -11.39 -23.82 13.79
CA LEU A 19 -12.63 -24.52 14.17
C LEU A 19 -13.03 -24.20 15.61
N GLU A 20 -12.09 -24.19 16.55
CA GLU A 20 -12.35 -23.80 17.95
C GLU A 20 -12.86 -22.35 18.03
N VAL A 21 -12.28 -21.41 17.26
CA VAL A 21 -12.73 -20.01 17.26
C VAL A 21 -14.15 -19.89 16.68
N GLY A 22 -14.40 -20.48 15.50
CA GLY A 22 -15.71 -20.44 14.87
C GLY A 22 -16.81 -21.07 15.73
N ALA A 23 -16.53 -22.23 16.32
CA ALA A 23 -17.45 -22.90 17.24
C ALA A 23 -17.66 -22.12 18.54
N GLY A 24 -16.60 -21.44 19.03
CA GLY A 24 -16.71 -20.53 20.18
C GLY A 24 -17.65 -19.37 19.89
N LEU A 25 -17.55 -18.77 18.71
CA LEU A 25 -18.49 -17.74 18.26
C LEU A 25 -19.92 -18.26 18.14
N ALA A 26 -20.10 -19.45 17.56
CA ALA A 26 -21.42 -20.10 17.50
C ALA A 26 -22.02 -20.35 18.90
N SER A 27 -21.20 -20.75 19.88
CA SER A 27 -21.63 -20.91 21.27
C SER A 27 -22.03 -19.60 21.95
N LEU A 28 -21.53 -18.46 21.46
CA LEU A 28 -21.92 -17.11 21.88
C LEU A 28 -23.13 -16.57 21.10
N GLY A 29 -23.71 -17.35 20.20
CA GLY A 29 -24.91 -16.95 19.43
C GLY A 29 -24.62 -16.24 18.11
N ILE A 30 -23.37 -16.16 17.67
CA ILE A 30 -23.00 -15.66 16.33
C ILE A 30 -23.44 -16.69 15.28
N ARG A 31 -24.13 -16.23 14.25
CA ARG A 31 -24.74 -17.04 13.20
C ARG A 31 -24.18 -16.72 11.82
N PRO A 32 -24.37 -17.59 10.82
CA PRO A 32 -24.05 -17.28 9.43
C PRO A 32 -24.64 -15.94 8.98
N GLY A 33 -23.84 -15.10 8.33
CA GLY A 33 -24.20 -13.76 7.89
C GLY A 33 -24.06 -12.65 8.95
N ASP A 34 -23.79 -12.97 10.22
CA ASP A 34 -23.45 -11.97 11.22
C ASP A 34 -22.08 -11.35 10.93
N LYS A 35 -21.94 -10.06 11.18
CA LYS A 35 -20.70 -9.33 10.94
C LYS A 35 -19.87 -9.29 12.22
N VAL A 36 -18.61 -9.70 12.09
CA VAL A 36 -17.64 -9.73 13.18
C VAL A 36 -16.40 -8.94 12.77
N ALA A 37 -16.07 -7.91 13.52
CA ALA A 37 -14.91 -7.08 13.21
C ALA A 37 -13.63 -7.64 13.80
N ILE A 38 -12.49 -7.32 13.16
CA ILE A 38 -11.15 -7.60 13.67
C ILE A 38 -10.36 -6.30 13.68
N LEU A 39 -10.08 -5.76 14.88
CA LEU A 39 -9.28 -4.57 15.11
C LEU A 39 -7.96 -4.96 15.80
N SER A 40 -7.00 -5.34 15.02
CA SER A 40 -5.71 -5.83 15.55
C SER A 40 -4.59 -5.70 14.52
N GLU A 41 -3.39 -5.55 15.02
CA GLU A 41 -2.16 -5.72 14.26
C GLU A 41 -2.09 -7.15 13.69
N GLY A 42 -1.35 -7.33 12.58
CA GLY A 42 -1.18 -8.65 11.96
C GLY A 42 -0.46 -9.62 12.89
N CYS A 43 -1.15 -10.70 13.29
CA CYS A 43 -0.64 -11.73 14.18
C CYS A 43 -1.36 -13.07 13.96
N ASN A 44 -0.85 -14.15 14.53
CA ASN A 44 -1.47 -15.48 14.39
C ASN A 44 -2.93 -15.51 14.85
N ALA A 45 -3.25 -14.80 15.93
CA ALA A 45 -4.63 -14.73 16.43
C ALA A 45 -5.58 -14.07 15.41
N TRP A 46 -5.11 -13.05 14.68
CA TRP A 46 -5.85 -12.41 13.60
C TRP A 46 -6.20 -13.41 12.50
N ILE A 47 -5.18 -14.14 11.98
CA ILE A 47 -5.33 -15.14 10.93
C ILE A 47 -6.31 -16.26 11.35
N ILE A 48 -6.11 -16.80 12.56
CA ILE A 48 -6.96 -17.87 13.10
C ILE A 48 -8.40 -17.39 13.28
N SER A 49 -8.59 -16.14 13.70
CA SER A 49 -9.92 -15.56 13.89
C SER A 49 -10.66 -15.43 12.56
N GLU A 50 -10.02 -14.90 11.53
CA GLU A 50 -10.66 -14.76 10.22
C GLU A 50 -11.03 -16.12 9.61
N LEU A 51 -10.15 -17.11 9.68
CA LEU A 51 -10.48 -18.46 9.25
C LEU A 51 -11.63 -19.06 10.09
N GLY A 52 -11.66 -18.78 11.38
CA GLY A 52 -12.76 -19.19 12.27
C GLY A 52 -14.09 -18.56 11.89
N LEU A 53 -14.10 -17.28 11.49
CA LEU A 53 -15.29 -16.59 10.97
C LEU A 53 -15.79 -17.30 9.72
N PHE A 54 -14.92 -17.66 8.79
CA PHE A 54 -15.34 -18.36 7.57
C PHE A 54 -15.94 -19.73 7.89
N TYR A 55 -15.37 -20.51 8.83
CA TYR A 55 -15.97 -21.79 9.25
C TYR A 55 -17.35 -21.62 9.90
N SER A 56 -17.62 -20.50 10.55
CA SER A 56 -18.93 -20.21 11.15
C SER A 56 -19.92 -19.54 10.20
N GLY A 57 -19.52 -19.25 8.97
CA GLY A 57 -20.32 -18.49 7.99
C GLY A 57 -20.51 -17.02 8.35
N ALA A 58 -19.76 -16.49 9.31
CA ALA A 58 -19.79 -15.08 9.67
C ALA A 58 -18.97 -14.25 8.68
N ILE A 59 -19.36 -12.98 8.53
CA ILE A 59 -18.71 -12.02 7.62
C ILE A 59 -17.62 -11.28 8.40
N SER A 60 -16.38 -11.34 7.91
CA SER A 60 -15.26 -10.59 8.49
C SER A 60 -15.33 -9.10 8.13
N VAL A 61 -15.11 -8.24 9.12
CA VAL A 61 -14.96 -6.79 8.94
C VAL A 61 -13.58 -6.38 9.45
N PRO A 62 -12.54 -6.50 8.62
CA PRO A 62 -11.19 -6.11 9.01
C PRO A 62 -11.09 -4.59 9.13
N LEU A 63 -10.54 -4.13 10.27
CA LEU A 63 -10.45 -2.72 10.61
C LEU A 63 -8.99 -2.30 10.85
N SER A 64 -8.62 -1.15 10.32
CA SER A 64 -7.29 -0.60 10.50
C SER A 64 -7.05 -0.17 11.96
N VAL A 65 -5.90 -0.54 12.50
CA VAL A 65 -5.45 -0.10 13.83
C VAL A 65 -5.17 1.40 13.91
N LYS A 66 -5.10 2.07 12.77
CA LYS A 66 -4.88 3.51 12.67
C LYS A 66 -6.15 4.33 12.79
N LEU A 67 -7.32 3.69 12.73
CA LEU A 67 -8.60 4.39 12.86
C LEU A 67 -8.69 5.07 14.23
N GLU A 68 -9.03 6.36 14.22
CA GLU A 68 -9.32 7.12 15.43
C GLU A 68 -10.71 6.74 15.98
N GLU A 69 -10.90 6.95 17.27
CA GLU A 69 -12.09 6.53 18.02
C GLU A 69 -13.34 7.27 17.61
N SER A 70 -13.19 8.53 17.21
CA SER A 70 -14.29 9.42 16.88
C SER A 70 -15.13 8.89 15.70
N ASN A 71 -15.31 9.60 14.65
CA ASN A 71 -16.28 9.23 13.63
C ASN A 71 -15.89 7.99 12.80
N ASP A 72 -14.58 7.76 12.56
CA ASP A 72 -14.14 6.75 11.61
C ASP A 72 -14.35 5.30 12.08
N LEU A 73 -13.90 4.96 13.30
CA LEU A 73 -14.05 3.62 13.86
C LEU A 73 -15.52 3.36 14.22
N LEU A 74 -16.16 4.33 14.87
CA LEU A 74 -17.54 4.27 15.28
C LEU A 74 -18.49 4.09 14.09
N PHE A 75 -18.26 4.88 13.02
CA PHE A 75 -19.01 4.76 11.77
C PHE A 75 -18.95 3.33 11.22
N ARG A 76 -17.76 2.75 11.09
CA ARG A 76 -17.60 1.42 10.48
C ARG A 76 -18.25 0.32 11.32
N LEU A 77 -18.10 0.37 12.64
CA LEU A 77 -18.74 -0.60 13.54
C LEU A 77 -20.27 -0.56 13.44
N ARG A 78 -20.86 0.64 13.41
CA ARG A 78 -22.32 0.84 13.29
C ARG A 78 -22.81 0.53 11.88
N HIS A 79 -22.15 1.05 10.85
CA HIS A 79 -22.55 0.87 9.45
C HIS A 79 -22.51 -0.60 9.02
N ALA A 80 -21.48 -1.34 9.46
CA ALA A 80 -21.40 -2.78 9.21
C ALA A 80 -22.32 -3.60 10.12
N GLU A 81 -22.96 -3.02 11.14
CA GLU A 81 -23.81 -3.74 12.12
C GLU A 81 -23.04 -4.87 12.82
N VAL A 82 -21.85 -4.53 13.31
CA VAL A 82 -20.95 -5.50 13.96
C VAL A 82 -21.58 -6.04 15.25
N LYS A 83 -21.70 -7.37 15.38
CA LYS A 83 -22.19 -8.05 16.57
C LYS A 83 -21.09 -8.48 17.54
N ALA A 84 -19.92 -8.87 17.02
CA ALA A 84 -18.78 -9.24 17.84
C ALA A 84 -17.51 -8.58 17.29
N LEU A 85 -16.53 -8.36 18.16
CA LEU A 85 -15.29 -7.68 17.84
C LEU A 85 -14.11 -8.43 18.44
N PHE A 86 -13.17 -8.87 17.59
CA PHE A 86 -11.84 -9.24 18.00
C PHE A 86 -10.97 -7.99 18.09
N VAL A 87 -10.26 -7.83 19.21
CA VAL A 87 -9.44 -6.65 19.43
C VAL A 87 -8.12 -7.01 20.09
N SER A 88 -7.00 -6.41 19.64
CA SER A 88 -5.72 -6.57 20.31
C SER A 88 -5.69 -5.79 21.62
N LYS A 89 -4.84 -6.23 22.55
CA LYS A 89 -4.58 -5.51 23.81
C LYS A 89 -4.15 -4.05 23.60
N TYR A 90 -3.56 -3.74 22.45
CA TYR A 90 -3.09 -2.39 22.13
C TYR A 90 -4.23 -1.49 21.65
N GLN A 91 -5.26 -2.05 21.00
CA GLN A 91 -6.40 -1.32 20.49
C GLN A 91 -7.60 -1.33 21.45
N LEU A 92 -7.62 -2.21 22.45
CA LEU A 92 -8.72 -2.33 23.42
C LEU A 92 -9.06 -1.00 24.14
N PRO A 93 -8.09 -0.13 24.52
CA PRO A 93 -8.43 1.16 25.12
C PRO A 93 -9.33 2.05 24.24
N LYS A 94 -9.19 1.98 22.91
CA LYS A 94 -10.08 2.70 21.98
C LYS A 94 -11.52 2.19 22.11
N ILE A 95 -11.69 0.87 22.13
CA ILE A 95 -13.01 0.24 22.22
C ILE A 95 -13.68 0.52 23.55
N ARG A 96 -12.93 0.49 24.65
CA ARG A 96 -13.48 0.82 25.99
C ARG A 96 -14.03 2.25 26.04
N ARG A 97 -13.35 3.22 25.42
CA ARG A 97 -13.81 4.62 25.39
C ARG A 97 -15.14 4.80 24.66
N ILE A 98 -15.35 4.07 23.56
CA ILE A 98 -16.57 4.17 22.75
C ILE A 98 -17.61 3.06 23.07
N ARG A 99 -17.37 2.24 24.12
CA ARG A 99 -18.22 1.06 24.42
C ARG A 99 -19.70 1.39 24.53
N HIS A 100 -20.03 2.52 25.15
CA HIS A 100 -21.40 2.99 25.32
C HIS A 100 -22.08 3.43 24.00
N GLU A 101 -21.29 3.71 22.98
CA GLU A 101 -21.76 4.15 21.67
C GLU A 101 -21.97 3.00 20.67
N ILE A 102 -21.51 1.79 21.02
CA ILE A 102 -21.62 0.58 20.19
C ILE A 102 -22.43 -0.54 20.88
N PRO A 103 -23.68 -0.28 21.31
CA PRO A 103 -24.49 -1.28 22.02
C PRO A 103 -24.77 -2.54 21.20
N GLY A 104 -24.72 -2.46 19.86
CA GLY A 104 -24.87 -3.60 18.96
C GLY A 104 -23.71 -4.60 18.99
N VAL A 105 -22.53 -4.22 19.50
CA VAL A 105 -21.41 -5.13 19.69
C VAL A 105 -21.63 -5.90 21.00
N GLU A 106 -22.16 -7.11 20.90
CA GLU A 106 -22.54 -7.93 22.05
C GLU A 106 -21.32 -8.56 22.73
N HIS A 107 -20.29 -8.95 21.96
CA HIS A 107 -19.12 -9.67 22.42
C HIS A 107 -17.83 -8.96 22.00
N ILE A 108 -16.92 -8.77 22.95
CA ILE A 108 -15.56 -8.26 22.72
C ILE A 108 -14.56 -9.35 23.08
N ILE A 109 -13.82 -9.85 22.10
CA ILE A 109 -12.83 -10.92 22.24
C ILE A 109 -11.43 -10.30 22.18
N VAL A 110 -10.64 -10.48 23.24
CA VAL A 110 -9.38 -9.77 23.42
C VAL A 110 -8.18 -10.68 23.14
N PHE A 111 -7.30 -10.22 22.26
CA PHE A 111 -5.99 -10.86 22.01
C PHE A 111 -4.95 -10.36 23.02
N GLY A 112 -4.28 -11.30 23.70
CA GLY A 112 -3.24 -11.04 24.66
C GLY A 112 -3.71 -11.17 26.12
N HIS A 113 -2.79 -10.94 27.02
CA HIS A 113 -3.02 -11.08 28.47
C HIS A 113 -3.09 -9.68 29.11
N LEU A 114 -4.25 -9.34 29.65
CA LEU A 114 -4.50 -8.13 30.42
C LEU A 114 -5.76 -8.32 31.28
N PRO A 115 -6.01 -7.48 32.30
CA PRO A 115 -7.25 -7.48 33.04
C PRO A 115 -8.44 -7.16 32.12
N LEU A 116 -9.49 -8.00 32.20
CA LEU A 116 -10.69 -7.86 31.41
C LEU A 116 -11.79 -7.16 32.22
N GLU A 117 -12.61 -6.38 31.53
CA GLU A 117 -13.81 -5.75 32.06
C GLU A 117 -15.06 -6.63 31.76
N PRO A 118 -16.19 -6.41 32.46
CA PRO A 118 -17.43 -7.10 32.17
C PRO A 118 -17.84 -6.98 30.69
N GLY A 119 -18.16 -8.10 30.05
CA GLY A 119 -18.49 -8.17 28.62
C GLY A 119 -17.28 -8.39 27.71
N GLU A 120 -16.07 -8.48 28.24
CA GLU A 120 -14.86 -8.85 27.52
C GLU A 120 -14.51 -10.33 27.76
N THR A 121 -14.06 -11.00 26.71
CA THR A 121 -13.68 -12.43 26.73
C THR A 121 -12.27 -12.61 26.23
N ALA A 122 -11.42 -13.31 26.96
CA ALA A 122 -10.08 -13.65 26.47
C ALA A 122 -10.17 -14.61 25.28
N PHE A 123 -9.31 -14.43 24.30
CA PHE A 123 -9.21 -15.29 23.10
C PHE A 123 -9.03 -16.78 23.45
N GLY A 124 -8.24 -17.08 24.51
CA GLY A 124 -8.08 -18.44 25.01
C GLY A 124 -9.38 -19.03 25.61
N THR A 125 -10.21 -18.19 26.23
CA THR A 125 -11.52 -18.59 26.75
C THR A 125 -12.48 -18.90 25.60
N LEU A 126 -12.53 -18.06 24.56
CA LEU A 126 -13.33 -18.32 23.37
C LEU A 126 -12.97 -19.68 22.74
N LYS A 127 -11.68 -19.98 22.56
CA LYS A 127 -11.24 -21.28 22.02
C LYS A 127 -11.66 -22.44 22.90
N ARG A 128 -11.61 -22.28 24.23
CA ARG A 128 -12.10 -23.33 25.17
C ARG A 128 -13.60 -23.55 25.01
N LEU A 129 -14.41 -22.48 24.95
CA LEU A 129 -15.84 -22.57 24.67
C LEU A 129 -16.11 -23.31 23.36
N GLY A 130 -15.31 -23.02 22.34
CA GLY A 130 -15.39 -23.71 21.05
C GLY A 130 -15.07 -25.20 21.13
N ARG A 131 -14.04 -25.60 21.87
CA ARG A 131 -13.76 -27.04 22.11
C ARG A 131 -14.92 -27.73 22.80
N ASP A 132 -15.46 -27.09 23.86
CA ASP A 132 -16.60 -27.63 24.59
C ASP A 132 -17.85 -27.75 23.70
N TYR A 133 -18.07 -26.78 22.81
CA TYR A 133 -19.14 -26.82 21.81
C TYR A 133 -18.92 -27.92 20.78
N LEU A 134 -17.72 -28.01 20.18
CA LEU A 134 -17.38 -29.05 19.21
C LEU A 134 -17.48 -30.47 19.79
N ALA A 135 -17.20 -30.64 21.07
CA ALA A 135 -17.34 -31.95 21.72
C ALA A 135 -18.80 -32.46 21.69
N LYS A 136 -19.78 -31.57 21.59
CA LYS A 136 -21.23 -31.90 21.61
C LYS A 136 -21.92 -31.70 20.27
N HIS A 137 -21.46 -30.76 19.43
CA HIS A 137 -22.12 -30.26 18.24
C HIS A 137 -21.23 -30.22 17.00
N ARG A 138 -20.19 -31.08 16.93
CA ARG A 138 -19.23 -31.04 15.83
C ARG A 138 -19.85 -31.21 14.45
N GLU A 139 -20.78 -32.17 14.29
CA GLU A 139 -21.45 -32.41 13.00
C GLU A 139 -22.30 -31.21 12.58
N GLU A 140 -23.06 -30.64 13.49
CA GLU A 140 -23.88 -29.46 13.24
C GLU A 140 -23.01 -28.25 12.81
N PHE A 141 -21.90 -28.03 13.54
CA PHE A 141 -20.97 -26.96 13.21
C PHE A 141 -20.29 -27.17 11.84
N MET A 142 -19.84 -28.38 11.55
CA MET A 142 -19.23 -28.70 10.25
C MET A 142 -20.23 -28.56 9.10
N ALA A 143 -21.51 -28.84 9.34
CA ALA A 143 -22.57 -28.65 8.35
C ALA A 143 -22.74 -27.15 7.96
N ILE A 144 -22.52 -26.22 8.90
CA ILE A 144 -22.51 -24.77 8.60
C ILE A 144 -21.42 -24.47 7.55
N GLY A 145 -20.17 -24.90 7.80
CA GLY A 145 -19.07 -24.67 6.85
C GLY A 145 -19.29 -25.33 5.48
N GLN A 146 -19.96 -26.50 5.44
CA GLN A 146 -20.31 -27.17 4.19
C GLN A 146 -21.44 -26.49 3.42
N ALA A 147 -22.31 -25.74 4.11
CA ALA A 147 -23.40 -25.02 3.51
C ALA A 147 -23.00 -23.66 2.90
N ILE A 148 -21.79 -23.18 3.18
CA ILE A 148 -21.26 -21.91 2.63
C ILE A 148 -21.13 -22.03 1.12
N ARG A 149 -21.64 -21.02 0.43
CA ARG A 149 -21.66 -20.94 -1.03
C ARG A 149 -20.61 -19.96 -1.52
N ASN A 150 -20.22 -20.11 -2.77
CA ASN A 150 -19.28 -19.22 -3.45
C ASN A 150 -19.70 -17.74 -3.40
N ASP A 151 -21.02 -17.48 -3.49
CA ASP A 151 -21.60 -16.14 -3.54
C ASP A 151 -21.87 -15.56 -2.15
N ASP A 152 -21.69 -16.33 -1.07
CA ASP A 152 -21.84 -15.81 0.28
C ASP A 152 -20.75 -14.77 0.57
N TYR A 153 -21.12 -13.75 1.33
CA TYR A 153 -20.21 -12.66 1.68
C TYR A 153 -19.15 -13.16 2.66
N ALA A 154 -17.88 -12.96 2.30
CA ALA A 154 -16.74 -13.31 3.13
C ALA A 154 -16.27 -12.11 3.96
N THR A 155 -16.15 -10.94 3.35
CA THR A 155 -15.66 -9.73 4.04
C THR A 155 -16.43 -8.47 3.63
N ILE A 156 -16.42 -7.47 4.52
CA ILE A 156 -16.71 -6.08 4.21
C ILE A 156 -15.47 -5.27 4.51
N THR A 157 -14.74 -4.88 3.47
CA THR A 157 -13.48 -4.13 3.58
C THR A 157 -13.72 -2.66 3.29
N TYR A 158 -13.45 -1.79 4.25
CA TYR A 158 -13.67 -0.36 4.09
C TYR A 158 -12.52 0.31 3.36
N THR A 159 -12.83 1.01 2.27
CA THR A 159 -11.88 1.86 1.56
C THR A 159 -12.09 3.32 1.96
N SER A 160 -10.98 4.06 2.08
CA SER A 160 -11.03 5.51 2.16
C SER A 160 -11.35 6.05 0.76
N GLY A 161 -12.62 6.21 0.44
CA GLY A 161 -13.04 6.85 -0.81
C GLY A 161 -12.48 8.27 -0.94
N THR A 162 -12.49 8.81 -2.15
CA THR A 162 -12.25 10.26 -2.40
C THR A 162 -13.41 11.13 -1.90
N THR A 163 -14.50 10.52 -1.39
CA THR A 163 -15.69 11.14 -0.79
C THR A 163 -15.60 11.11 0.74
N ALA A 164 -16.40 11.94 1.42
CA ALA A 164 -16.35 12.14 2.87
C ALA A 164 -16.55 10.84 3.68
N ASP A 165 -17.39 9.91 3.22
CA ASP A 165 -17.68 8.68 3.93
C ASP A 165 -16.99 7.45 3.31
N PRO A 166 -16.38 6.57 4.12
CA PRO A 166 -15.74 5.36 3.64
C PRO A 166 -16.77 4.35 3.12
N LYS A 167 -16.48 3.74 1.96
CA LYS A 167 -17.33 2.71 1.35
C LYS A 167 -16.92 1.32 1.82
N GLY A 168 -17.87 0.48 2.22
CA GLY A 168 -17.64 -0.91 2.56
C GLY A 168 -17.72 -1.80 1.32
N VAL A 169 -16.60 -2.25 0.80
CA VAL A 169 -16.52 -3.19 -0.33
C VAL A 169 -16.90 -4.58 0.14
N VAL A 170 -17.94 -5.17 -0.44
CA VAL A 170 -18.41 -6.52 -0.13
C VAL A 170 -17.73 -7.51 -1.05
N LEU A 171 -16.96 -8.42 -0.48
CA LEU A 171 -16.27 -9.49 -1.20
C LEU A 171 -16.83 -10.85 -0.80
N THR A 172 -17.08 -11.70 -1.80
CA THR A 172 -17.57 -13.06 -1.63
C THR A 172 -16.41 -14.05 -1.49
N HIS A 173 -16.70 -15.27 -1.05
CA HIS A 173 -15.72 -16.35 -1.05
C HIS A 173 -15.16 -16.61 -2.45
N ARG A 174 -16.00 -16.54 -3.51
CA ARG A 174 -15.54 -16.71 -4.89
C ARG A 174 -14.63 -15.59 -5.34
N ASN A 175 -14.89 -14.35 -4.97
CA ASN A 175 -13.99 -13.24 -5.31
C ASN A 175 -12.55 -13.55 -4.85
N TYR A 176 -12.38 -13.99 -3.61
CA TYR A 176 -11.07 -14.35 -3.07
C TYR A 176 -10.43 -15.56 -3.75
N THR A 177 -11.17 -16.67 -3.89
CA THR A 177 -10.62 -17.88 -4.53
C THR A 177 -10.28 -17.63 -5.99
N ALA A 178 -11.11 -16.89 -6.73
CA ALA A 178 -10.84 -16.49 -8.10
C ALA A 178 -9.55 -15.65 -8.20
N ASN A 179 -9.37 -14.65 -7.33
CA ASN A 179 -8.19 -13.81 -7.41
C ASN A 179 -6.89 -14.54 -7.00
N VAL A 180 -6.98 -15.53 -6.10
CA VAL A 180 -5.87 -16.45 -5.81
C VAL A 180 -5.50 -17.25 -7.06
N GLU A 181 -6.47 -17.90 -7.71
CA GLU A 181 -6.26 -18.67 -8.94
C GLU A 181 -5.66 -17.79 -10.06
N GLN A 182 -6.24 -16.61 -10.27
CA GLN A 182 -5.77 -15.62 -11.25
C GLN A 182 -4.34 -15.16 -10.96
N SER A 183 -4.00 -14.87 -9.71
CA SER A 183 -2.65 -14.45 -9.31
C SER A 183 -1.60 -15.51 -9.60
N LEU A 184 -1.93 -16.79 -9.32
CA LEU A 184 -1.06 -17.94 -9.61
C LEU A 184 -0.87 -18.18 -11.11
N SER A 185 -1.70 -17.60 -11.99
CA SER A 185 -1.45 -17.63 -13.44
C SER A 185 -0.16 -16.87 -13.84
N ARG A 186 0.30 -15.95 -13.00
CA ARG A 186 1.45 -15.08 -13.28
C ARG A 186 2.66 -15.33 -12.42
N ILE A 187 2.49 -15.69 -11.16
CA ILE A 187 3.59 -15.92 -10.21
C ILE A 187 3.43 -17.32 -9.60
N ASP A 188 4.46 -18.14 -9.73
CA ASP A 188 4.50 -19.46 -9.09
C ASP A 188 5.03 -19.29 -7.65
N ILE A 189 4.35 -19.90 -6.69
CA ILE A 189 4.75 -19.91 -5.27
C ILE A 189 4.95 -21.36 -4.83
N PRO A 190 6.20 -21.84 -4.81
CA PRO A 190 6.51 -23.19 -4.31
C PRO A 190 6.13 -23.36 -2.82
N SER A 191 5.75 -24.56 -2.41
CA SER A 191 5.33 -24.86 -1.03
C SER A 191 6.41 -24.63 0.03
N HIS A 192 7.69 -24.63 -0.35
CA HIS A 192 8.80 -24.31 0.57
C HIS A 192 8.99 -22.81 0.80
N TYR A 193 8.28 -21.93 0.05
CA TYR A 193 8.39 -20.49 0.23
C TYR A 193 7.86 -20.04 1.58
N ARG A 194 8.45 -18.95 2.04
CA ARG A 194 8.06 -18.23 3.27
C ARG A 194 7.84 -16.78 2.92
N THR A 195 6.82 -16.17 3.50
CA THR A 195 6.64 -14.72 3.49
C THR A 195 6.57 -14.18 4.91
N LEU A 196 6.94 -12.91 5.09
CA LEU A 196 6.73 -12.15 6.32
C LEU A 196 5.73 -11.04 6.02
N ILE A 197 4.56 -11.09 6.65
CA ILE A 197 3.54 -10.06 6.49
C ILE A 197 3.95 -8.83 7.28
N ILE A 198 4.33 -7.77 6.56
CA ILE A 198 4.68 -6.45 7.10
C ILE A 198 3.50 -5.49 6.92
N LEU A 199 2.75 -5.64 5.84
CA LEU A 199 1.60 -4.80 5.53
C LEU A 199 0.41 -5.14 6.42
N PRO A 200 -0.46 -4.17 6.72
CA PRO A 200 -1.64 -4.39 7.53
C PRO A 200 -2.60 -5.41 6.90
N LEU A 201 -3.13 -6.33 7.72
CA LEU A 201 -4.07 -7.37 7.27
C LEU A 201 -5.51 -6.85 7.04
N ASP A 202 -5.82 -5.60 7.35
CA ASP A 202 -7.08 -4.97 7.01
C ASP A 202 -7.24 -4.64 5.50
N HIS A 203 -6.15 -4.78 4.73
CA HIS A 203 -6.15 -4.55 3.28
C HIS A 203 -6.17 -5.84 2.46
N CYS A 204 -7.02 -5.91 1.44
CA CYS A 204 -7.15 -7.06 0.53
C CYS A 204 -5.81 -7.52 -0.07
N PHE A 205 -4.85 -6.61 -0.30
CA PHE A 205 -3.54 -6.96 -0.83
C PHE A 205 -2.76 -7.89 0.11
N ALA A 206 -2.74 -7.59 1.40
CA ALA A 206 -2.11 -8.48 2.39
C ALA A 206 -2.89 -9.78 2.57
N HIS A 207 -4.23 -9.73 2.52
CA HIS A 207 -5.08 -10.93 2.54
C HIS A 207 -4.74 -11.90 1.42
N VAL A 208 -4.88 -11.46 0.16
CA VAL A 208 -4.75 -12.35 -1.00
C VAL A 208 -3.31 -12.76 -1.19
N VAL A 209 -2.40 -11.79 -1.37
CA VAL A 209 -1.02 -12.12 -1.78
C VAL A 209 -0.16 -12.57 -0.61
N GLY A 210 -0.37 -12.01 0.59
CA GLY A 210 0.40 -12.35 1.79
C GLY A 210 -0.11 -13.59 2.53
N PHE A 211 -1.38 -13.93 2.39
CA PHE A 211 -2.01 -14.95 3.22
C PHE A 211 -2.72 -16.03 2.39
N TYR A 212 -3.73 -15.72 1.57
CA TYR A 212 -4.53 -16.77 0.91
C TYR A 212 -3.76 -17.53 -0.18
N ILE A 213 -2.92 -16.85 -0.97
CA ILE A 213 -2.05 -17.51 -1.94
C ILE A 213 -1.09 -18.48 -1.23
N MET A 214 -0.54 -18.09 -0.08
CA MET A 214 0.37 -18.93 0.67
C MET A 214 -0.32 -20.21 1.18
N ILE A 215 -1.54 -20.10 1.68
CA ILE A 215 -2.34 -21.25 2.10
C ILE A 215 -2.64 -22.14 0.89
N ALA A 216 -3.08 -21.59 -0.22
CA ALA A 216 -3.40 -22.34 -1.43
C ALA A 216 -2.21 -23.14 -1.95
N CYS A 217 -0.99 -22.60 -1.79
CA CYS A 217 0.27 -23.24 -2.21
C CYS A 217 0.91 -24.13 -1.14
N GLY A 218 0.35 -24.23 0.06
CA GLY A 218 0.97 -24.96 1.17
C GLY A 218 2.27 -24.33 1.67
N ALA A 219 2.46 -23.03 1.42
CA ALA A 219 3.66 -22.26 1.77
C ALA A 219 3.54 -21.63 3.17
N SER A 220 4.63 -21.12 3.74
CA SER A 220 4.67 -20.65 5.12
C SER A 220 4.44 -19.14 5.23
N VAL A 221 3.63 -18.73 6.21
CA VAL A 221 3.34 -17.33 6.54
C VAL A 221 3.91 -17.01 7.92
N ALA A 222 4.60 -15.88 8.03
CA ALA A 222 5.01 -15.29 9.30
C ALA A 222 4.47 -13.85 9.43
N THR A 223 4.28 -13.39 10.66
CA THR A 223 3.89 -12.01 10.97
C THR A 223 5.01 -11.30 11.71
N VAL A 224 5.09 -9.98 11.58
CA VAL A 224 6.08 -9.17 12.30
C VAL A 224 5.81 -9.22 13.80
N GLN A 225 6.87 -9.25 14.61
CA GLN A 225 6.78 -9.11 16.06
C GLN A 225 6.32 -7.69 16.40
N ILE A 226 5.14 -7.59 17.02
CA ILE A 226 4.54 -6.33 17.41
C ILE A 226 5.26 -5.80 18.64
N GLY A 227 5.75 -4.54 18.55
CA GLY A 227 6.30 -3.79 19.70
C GLY A 227 5.21 -3.07 20.50
N ALA A 228 5.59 -2.48 21.61
CA ALA A 228 4.69 -1.66 22.41
C ALA A 228 4.28 -0.36 21.68
N THR A 229 5.08 0.07 20.72
CA THR A 229 4.83 1.24 19.87
C THR A 229 5.00 0.88 18.38
N PRO A 230 4.38 1.65 17.47
CA PRO A 230 4.61 1.48 16.03
C PRO A 230 6.10 1.56 15.64
N MET A 231 6.85 2.44 16.31
CA MET A 231 8.29 2.60 16.08
C MET A 231 9.09 1.35 16.47
N GLU A 232 8.72 0.68 17.57
CA GLU A 232 9.35 -0.59 17.97
C GLU A 232 9.01 -1.71 16.98
N THR A 233 7.77 -1.76 16.50
CA THR A 233 7.37 -2.71 15.45
C THR A 233 8.22 -2.52 14.20
N LEU A 234 8.43 -1.29 13.75
CA LEU A 234 9.29 -0.98 12.59
C LEU A 234 10.75 -1.40 12.83
N LYS A 235 11.28 -1.23 14.03
CA LYS A 235 12.65 -1.68 14.40
C LYS A 235 12.80 -3.20 14.40
N ASN A 236 11.72 -3.95 14.63
CA ASN A 236 11.74 -5.41 14.62
C ASN A 236 11.81 -6.00 13.20
N ILE A 237 11.34 -5.26 12.16
CA ILE A 237 11.26 -5.76 10.79
C ILE A 237 12.59 -6.32 10.28
N PRO A 238 13.74 -5.63 10.33
CA PRO A 238 15.01 -6.17 9.84
C PRO A 238 15.47 -7.43 10.56
N GLN A 239 15.18 -7.55 11.86
CA GLN A 239 15.48 -8.74 12.63
C GLN A 239 14.57 -9.89 12.20
N ASN A 240 13.26 -9.66 12.11
CA ASN A 240 12.31 -10.69 11.71
C ASN A 240 12.56 -11.18 10.26
N ILE A 241 12.97 -10.30 9.35
CA ILE A 241 13.40 -10.70 7.99
C ILE A 241 14.57 -11.70 8.07
N ARG A 242 15.60 -11.43 8.88
CA ARG A 242 16.75 -12.34 9.05
C ARG A 242 16.37 -13.68 9.69
N GLU A 243 15.41 -13.69 10.60
CA GLU A 243 14.97 -14.89 11.33
C GLU A 243 14.03 -15.76 10.50
N VAL A 244 13.08 -15.12 9.78
CA VAL A 244 12.12 -15.82 8.90
C VAL A 244 12.77 -16.27 7.60
N GLN A 245 13.75 -15.50 7.09
CA GLN A 245 14.37 -15.71 5.79
C GLN A 245 13.32 -15.86 4.67
N PRO A 246 12.50 -14.81 4.44
CA PRO A 246 11.42 -14.89 3.47
C PRO A 246 11.97 -15.03 2.05
N HIS A 247 11.21 -15.69 1.17
CA HIS A 247 11.51 -15.80 -0.25
C HIS A 247 10.94 -14.62 -1.02
N PHE A 248 9.82 -14.07 -0.56
CA PHE A 248 9.31 -12.80 -1.05
C PHE A 248 8.66 -11.98 0.06
N LEU A 249 8.51 -10.68 -0.18
CA LEU A 249 7.83 -9.74 0.70
C LEU A 249 6.87 -8.87 -0.11
N LEU A 250 5.76 -8.52 0.53
CA LEU A 250 4.89 -7.47 0.02
C LEU A 250 5.49 -6.10 0.36
N SER A 251 5.43 -5.19 -0.57
CA SER A 251 5.97 -3.84 -0.40
C SER A 251 5.02 -2.78 -0.97
N VAL A 252 5.16 -1.60 -0.40
CA VAL A 252 4.59 -0.35 -0.92
C VAL A 252 5.74 0.63 -1.17
N PRO A 253 5.57 1.67 -2.02
CA PRO A 253 6.66 2.57 -2.37
C PRO A 253 7.42 3.14 -1.18
N ALA A 254 6.72 3.56 -0.12
CA ALA A 254 7.33 4.09 1.10
C ALA A 254 8.27 3.09 1.80
N LEU A 255 7.89 1.81 1.86
CA LEU A 255 8.72 0.75 2.45
C LEU A 255 9.95 0.46 1.58
N ALA A 256 9.77 0.44 0.26
CA ALA A 256 10.86 0.26 -0.70
C ALA A 256 11.91 1.38 -0.60
N LYS A 257 11.46 2.64 -0.51
CA LYS A 257 12.33 3.81 -0.29
C LYS A 257 13.15 3.67 0.99
N ASN A 258 12.52 3.26 2.08
CA ASN A 258 13.20 3.03 3.35
C ASN A 258 14.25 1.92 3.25
N PHE A 259 13.96 0.81 2.58
CA PHE A 259 14.96 -0.24 2.35
C PHE A 259 16.14 0.26 1.55
N ARG A 260 15.91 0.96 0.43
CA ARG A 260 16.98 1.57 -0.38
C ARG A 260 17.83 2.52 0.45
N LYS A 261 17.22 3.45 1.19
CA LYS A 261 17.92 4.39 2.06
C LYS A 261 18.81 3.68 3.09
N ASN A 262 18.31 2.61 3.70
CA ASN A 262 19.07 1.84 4.68
C ASN A 262 20.24 1.09 4.05
N ILE A 263 20.06 0.51 2.85
CA ILE A 263 21.13 -0.13 2.08
C ILE A 263 22.22 0.89 1.75
N GLU A 264 21.85 2.01 1.13
CA GLU A 264 22.80 3.06 0.74
C GLU A 264 23.55 3.64 1.95
N SER A 265 22.86 3.85 3.08
CA SER A 265 23.47 4.30 4.33
C SER A 265 24.48 3.28 4.88
N SER A 266 24.13 2.00 4.86
CA SER A 266 25.01 0.90 5.29
C SER A 266 26.26 0.78 4.41
N ILE A 267 26.12 0.97 3.10
CA ILE A 267 27.24 0.98 2.15
C ILE A 267 28.15 2.19 2.40
N ARG A 268 27.56 3.38 2.61
CA ARG A 268 28.31 4.61 2.90
C ARG A 268 29.11 4.51 4.20
N ALA A 269 28.54 3.87 5.23
CA ALA A 269 29.23 3.61 6.50
C ALA A 269 30.48 2.72 6.35
N LYS A 270 30.57 1.89 5.29
CA LYS A 270 31.75 1.06 4.98
C LYS A 270 32.89 1.83 4.30
N GLY A 271 32.72 3.12 4.03
CA GLY A 271 33.74 4.02 3.51
C GLY A 271 33.58 4.37 2.04
N ARG A 272 34.27 5.47 1.64
CA ARG A 272 34.15 6.08 0.30
C ARG A 272 34.53 5.15 -0.86
N PHE A 273 35.47 4.25 -0.65
CA PHE A 273 35.85 3.28 -1.70
C PHE A 273 34.72 2.30 -1.99
N THR A 274 34.14 1.70 -0.94
CA THR A 274 33.00 0.78 -1.08
C THR A 274 31.81 1.48 -1.73
N GLU A 275 31.53 2.71 -1.35
CA GLU A 275 30.45 3.51 -1.95
C GLU A 275 30.69 3.75 -3.45
N ARG A 276 31.92 4.14 -3.86
CA ARG A 276 32.24 4.34 -5.27
C ARG A 276 32.12 3.05 -6.07
N LEU A 277 32.62 1.95 -5.51
CA LEU A 277 32.55 0.63 -6.16
C LEU A 277 31.08 0.17 -6.31
N PHE A 278 30.25 0.37 -5.27
CA PHE A 278 28.83 0.05 -5.33
C PHE A 278 28.07 0.89 -6.38
N ARG A 279 28.36 2.18 -6.49
CA ARG A 279 27.79 3.04 -7.54
C ARG A 279 28.20 2.59 -8.95
N LEU A 280 29.47 2.17 -9.13
CA LEU A 280 29.92 1.62 -10.41
C LEU A 280 29.19 0.32 -10.74
N ALA A 281 29.04 -0.57 -9.75
CA ALA A 281 28.32 -1.83 -9.90
C ALA A 281 26.85 -1.60 -10.31
N LEU A 282 26.16 -0.66 -9.65
CA LEU A 282 24.78 -0.27 -10.01
C LEU A 282 24.70 0.26 -11.45
N ARG A 283 25.59 1.18 -11.85
CA ARG A 283 25.60 1.71 -13.22
C ARG A 283 25.79 0.61 -14.26
N THR A 284 26.72 -0.32 -14.02
CA THR A 284 26.97 -1.45 -14.92
C THR A 284 25.73 -2.36 -15.00
N ALA A 285 25.12 -2.67 -13.85
CA ALA A 285 23.91 -3.47 -13.81
C ALA A 285 22.72 -2.79 -14.51
N TYR A 286 22.59 -1.46 -14.39
CA TYR A 286 21.55 -0.69 -15.09
C TYR A 286 21.70 -0.77 -16.63
N VAL A 287 22.92 -0.66 -17.14
CA VAL A 287 23.19 -0.82 -18.57
C VAL A 287 22.87 -2.23 -19.04
N TYR A 288 23.21 -3.25 -18.25
CA TYR A 288 22.94 -4.65 -18.55
C TYR A 288 21.45 -4.98 -18.51
N ASN A 289 20.72 -4.49 -17.49
CA ASN A 289 19.32 -4.82 -17.24
C ASN A 289 18.34 -4.05 -18.14
N GLN A 290 18.71 -2.86 -18.64
CA GLN A 290 17.86 -1.97 -19.47
C GLN A 290 16.51 -1.64 -18.78
N ASP A 291 15.39 -2.05 -19.41
CA ASP A 291 14.01 -1.91 -18.96
C ASP A 291 13.48 -3.16 -18.23
N GLY A 292 14.35 -4.09 -17.86
CA GLY A 292 14.01 -5.39 -17.30
C GLY A 292 13.63 -6.44 -18.38
N TYR A 293 12.83 -6.06 -19.37
CA TYR A 293 12.43 -6.91 -20.48
C TYR A 293 13.59 -7.22 -21.44
N GLY A 294 14.40 -6.22 -21.70
CA GLY A 294 15.55 -6.27 -22.62
C GLY A 294 16.87 -6.73 -21.98
N ARG A 295 16.86 -7.30 -20.78
CA ARG A 295 18.07 -7.70 -20.04
C ARG A 295 19.07 -8.47 -20.90
N GLY A 296 20.32 -7.98 -20.97
CA GLY A 296 21.43 -8.67 -21.67
C GLY A 296 21.29 -8.74 -23.19
N ARG A 297 20.38 -8.00 -23.83
CA ARG A 297 20.24 -8.01 -25.29
C ARG A 297 21.37 -7.27 -26.00
N GLY A 298 21.75 -7.78 -27.19
CA GLY A 298 22.79 -7.19 -28.04
C GLY A 298 24.16 -7.24 -27.38
N TRP A 299 24.98 -6.22 -27.59
CA TRP A 299 26.35 -6.11 -27.06
C TRP A 299 26.41 -6.15 -25.52
N ARG A 300 25.29 -5.85 -24.84
CA ARG A 300 25.21 -5.81 -23.38
C ARG A 300 25.41 -7.15 -22.71
N ILE A 301 25.26 -8.25 -23.44
CA ILE A 301 25.59 -9.61 -22.96
C ILE A 301 27.04 -9.71 -22.49
N LEU A 302 27.95 -8.91 -23.08
CA LEU A 302 29.35 -8.83 -22.71
C LEU A 302 29.60 -8.29 -21.29
N LEU A 303 28.59 -7.60 -20.72
CA LEU A 303 28.64 -7.12 -19.34
C LEU A 303 28.28 -8.20 -18.31
N ALA A 304 27.72 -9.34 -18.72
CA ALA A 304 27.27 -10.40 -17.81
C ALA A 304 28.38 -10.89 -16.85
N PRO A 305 29.64 -11.14 -17.27
CA PRO A 305 30.69 -11.54 -16.35
C PRO A 305 31.02 -10.47 -15.31
N VAL A 306 31.04 -9.18 -15.71
CA VAL A 306 31.33 -8.06 -14.82
C VAL A 306 30.21 -7.89 -13.79
N VAL A 307 28.94 -7.98 -14.22
CA VAL A 307 27.79 -7.96 -13.34
C VAL A 307 27.84 -9.14 -12.37
N GLY A 308 28.23 -10.33 -12.82
CA GLY A 308 28.42 -11.51 -11.98
C GLY A 308 29.49 -11.32 -10.89
N ILE A 309 30.61 -10.65 -11.21
CA ILE A 309 31.66 -10.30 -10.22
C ILE A 309 31.09 -9.32 -9.18
N PHE A 310 30.40 -8.27 -9.62
CA PHE A 310 29.78 -7.31 -8.70
C PHE A 310 28.68 -7.97 -7.85
N ASP A 311 27.94 -8.91 -8.40
CA ASP A 311 26.94 -9.67 -7.66
C ASP A 311 27.59 -10.46 -6.52
N ALA A 312 28.63 -11.23 -6.82
CA ALA A 312 29.34 -12.04 -5.83
C ALA A 312 30.03 -11.19 -4.73
N LEU A 313 30.58 -10.04 -5.08
CA LEU A 313 31.35 -9.20 -4.15
C LEU A 313 30.48 -8.24 -3.31
N LEU A 314 29.39 -7.72 -3.88
CA LEU A 314 28.62 -6.63 -3.30
C LEU A 314 27.14 -6.97 -3.12
N PHE A 315 26.44 -7.38 -4.18
CA PHE A 315 25.00 -7.52 -4.16
C PHE A 315 24.54 -8.74 -3.33
N SER A 316 25.30 -9.83 -3.35
CA SER A 316 25.04 -11.00 -2.47
C SER A 316 25.03 -10.60 -0.98
N LYS A 317 25.94 -9.72 -0.55
CA LYS A 317 26.00 -9.22 0.83
C LYS A 317 24.82 -8.33 1.20
N VAL A 318 24.25 -7.64 0.23
CA VAL A 318 22.98 -6.90 0.44
C VAL A 318 21.83 -7.89 0.60
N ARG A 319 21.78 -8.95 -0.21
CA ARG A 319 20.75 -9.99 -0.09
C ARG A 319 20.84 -10.78 1.23
N GLU A 320 22.03 -10.98 1.77
CA GLU A 320 22.21 -11.58 3.10
C GLU A 320 21.49 -10.79 4.20
N ALA A 321 21.44 -9.45 4.09
CA ALA A 321 20.71 -8.60 5.03
C ALA A 321 19.18 -8.84 5.00
N PHE A 322 18.68 -9.38 3.89
CA PHE A 322 17.29 -9.83 3.73
C PHE A 322 17.09 -11.32 4.05
N GLY A 323 18.02 -11.94 4.76
CA GLY A 323 17.94 -13.34 5.18
C GLY A 323 18.49 -14.36 4.19
N GLY A 324 19.03 -13.93 3.04
CA GLY A 324 19.71 -14.76 2.04
C GLY A 324 18.80 -15.59 1.12
N CYS A 325 17.50 -15.72 1.46
CA CYS A 325 16.52 -16.49 0.66
C CYS A 325 15.64 -15.60 -0.21
N MET A 326 15.75 -14.27 -0.09
CA MET A 326 14.89 -13.33 -0.79
C MET A 326 15.09 -13.39 -2.31
N GLU A 327 14.01 -13.66 -3.03
CA GLU A 327 14.00 -13.74 -4.49
C GLU A 327 13.40 -12.50 -5.13
N PHE A 328 12.28 -11.97 -4.57
CA PHE A 328 11.62 -10.78 -5.12
C PHE A 328 10.73 -10.08 -4.09
N PHE A 329 10.33 -8.87 -4.43
CA PHE A 329 9.21 -8.16 -3.80
C PHE A 329 8.00 -8.14 -4.73
N VAL A 330 6.81 -8.13 -4.16
CA VAL A 330 5.58 -7.78 -4.86
C VAL A 330 5.16 -6.39 -4.40
N GLY A 331 5.21 -5.43 -5.31
CA GLY A 331 4.86 -4.04 -5.06
C GLY A 331 3.41 -3.73 -5.47
N GLY A 332 2.69 -2.99 -4.65
CA GLY A 332 1.31 -2.59 -4.92
C GLY A 332 0.89 -1.36 -4.12
N GLY A 333 -0.38 -0.99 -4.27
CA GLY A 333 -1.01 0.09 -3.51
C GLY A 333 -0.76 1.51 -4.04
N ALA A 334 0.33 1.77 -4.75
CA ALA A 334 0.60 3.01 -5.48
C ALA A 334 1.60 2.72 -6.61
N LEU A 335 1.81 3.67 -7.52
CA LEU A 335 2.84 3.57 -8.55
C LEU A 335 4.21 3.50 -7.90
N LEU A 336 5.05 2.58 -8.38
CA LEU A 336 6.41 2.41 -7.91
C LEU A 336 7.37 3.11 -8.88
N ASP A 337 8.16 4.03 -8.38
CA ASP A 337 9.16 4.74 -9.18
C ASP A 337 10.08 3.77 -9.94
N THR A 338 10.35 4.10 -11.20
CA THR A 338 11.16 3.25 -12.09
C THR A 338 12.59 3.09 -11.58
N GLU A 339 13.16 4.11 -10.92
CA GLU A 339 14.50 4.02 -10.35
C GLU A 339 14.58 3.09 -9.14
N LEU A 340 13.50 2.97 -8.35
CA LEU A 340 13.41 1.95 -7.31
C LEU A 340 13.34 0.55 -7.92
N GLN A 341 12.54 0.35 -8.96
CA GLN A 341 12.49 -0.94 -9.67
C GLN A 341 13.86 -1.32 -10.22
N ARG A 342 14.57 -0.38 -10.87
CA ARG A 342 15.93 -0.58 -11.41
C ARG A 342 16.93 -0.91 -10.30
N PHE A 343 16.86 -0.22 -9.18
CA PHE A 343 17.74 -0.45 -8.03
C PHE A 343 17.58 -1.87 -7.48
N PHE A 344 16.37 -2.28 -7.16
CA PHE A 344 16.11 -3.61 -6.61
C PHE A 344 16.40 -4.73 -7.62
N TYR A 345 16.12 -4.49 -8.89
CA TYR A 345 16.49 -5.44 -9.95
C TYR A 345 18.01 -5.59 -10.09
N ALA A 346 18.77 -4.50 -9.97
CA ALA A 346 20.24 -4.53 -10.07
C ALA A 346 20.89 -5.30 -8.93
N ILE A 347 20.37 -5.21 -7.71
CA ILE A 347 20.88 -5.95 -6.54
C ILE A 347 20.40 -7.41 -6.47
N GLY A 348 19.60 -7.85 -7.46
CA GLY A 348 19.14 -9.24 -7.59
C GLY A 348 17.95 -9.61 -6.71
N ILE A 349 17.19 -8.64 -6.21
CA ILE A 349 15.89 -8.83 -5.54
C ILE A 349 14.86 -7.91 -6.22
N PRO A 350 14.40 -8.27 -7.42
CA PRO A 350 13.49 -7.43 -8.21
C PRO A 350 12.22 -7.09 -7.44
N MET A 351 11.67 -5.92 -7.68
CA MET A 351 10.39 -5.50 -7.17
C MET A 351 9.37 -5.51 -8.32
N PHE A 352 8.48 -6.48 -8.30
CA PHE A 352 7.44 -6.65 -9.30
C PHE A 352 6.24 -5.78 -8.96
N GLN A 353 6.06 -4.73 -9.74
CA GLN A 353 4.89 -3.88 -9.62
C GLN A 353 3.64 -4.63 -10.07
N GLY A 354 2.59 -4.62 -9.23
CA GLY A 354 1.24 -5.02 -9.56
C GLY A 354 0.28 -3.83 -9.47
N TYR A 355 -0.89 -3.99 -10.07
CA TYR A 355 -2.00 -3.06 -10.01
C TYR A 355 -3.27 -3.76 -9.57
N GLY A 356 -4.07 -3.03 -8.79
CA GLY A 356 -5.36 -3.49 -8.33
C GLY A 356 -6.00 -2.54 -7.32
N LEU A 357 -7.23 -2.87 -6.95
CA LEU A 357 -8.06 -2.11 -6.02
C LEU A 357 -8.96 -3.08 -5.23
N SER A 358 -9.47 -2.65 -4.09
CA SER A 358 -10.29 -3.50 -3.21
C SER A 358 -11.52 -4.07 -3.94
N GLU A 359 -12.11 -3.29 -4.84
CA GLU A 359 -13.25 -3.66 -5.66
C GLU A 359 -12.94 -4.79 -6.67
N ALA A 360 -11.66 -5.13 -6.86
CA ALA A 360 -11.17 -6.23 -7.70
C ALA A 360 -10.48 -7.37 -6.92
N THR A 361 -10.52 -7.39 -5.60
CA THR A 361 -10.11 -8.46 -4.64
C THR A 361 -8.62 -8.90 -4.60
N PRO A 362 -7.57 -8.10 -4.67
CA PRO A 362 -7.52 -6.81 -5.31
C PRO A 362 -6.82 -6.83 -6.67
N VAL A 363 -6.10 -7.94 -7.05
CA VAL A 363 -5.09 -7.94 -8.12
C VAL A 363 -5.73 -8.01 -9.49
N ILE A 364 -5.32 -7.11 -10.39
CA ILE A 364 -5.74 -7.05 -11.79
C ILE A 364 -4.59 -7.44 -12.70
N SER A 365 -3.38 -6.93 -12.42
CA SER A 365 -2.19 -7.22 -13.21
C SER A 365 -0.95 -7.27 -12.32
N THR A 366 0.10 -7.95 -12.78
CA THR A 366 1.40 -7.98 -12.10
C THR A 366 2.53 -8.26 -13.07
N ASN A 367 3.69 -7.66 -12.81
CA ASN A 367 4.96 -8.15 -13.33
C ASN A 367 5.30 -9.50 -12.68
N SER A 368 6.14 -10.29 -13.33
CA SER A 368 6.43 -11.66 -12.92
C SER A 368 7.92 -11.96 -13.03
N PRO A 369 8.47 -12.88 -12.22
CA PRO A 369 9.84 -13.38 -12.37
C PRO A 369 10.05 -14.18 -13.66
N LYS A 370 8.98 -14.63 -14.33
CA LYS A 370 9.07 -15.38 -15.59
C LYS A 370 9.74 -14.50 -16.66
N HIS A 371 10.57 -15.13 -17.49
CA HIS A 371 11.33 -14.45 -18.53
C HIS A 371 10.41 -13.67 -19.48
N HIS A 372 10.73 -12.39 -19.78
CA HIS A 372 9.94 -11.47 -20.59
C HIS A 372 8.55 -11.10 -20.05
N TRP A 373 8.30 -11.31 -18.74
CA TRP A 373 7.06 -10.90 -18.10
C TRP A 373 7.25 -9.76 -17.10
N HIS A 374 8.35 -9.05 -17.21
CA HIS A 374 8.71 -7.90 -16.39
C HIS A 374 9.18 -6.74 -17.27
N ARG A 375 8.65 -5.55 -17.00
CA ARG A 375 9.06 -4.30 -17.64
C ARG A 375 8.93 -3.15 -16.64
N PHE A 376 10.02 -2.38 -16.48
CA PHE A 376 10.01 -1.22 -15.59
C PHE A 376 8.97 -0.19 -16.02
N GLY A 377 8.31 0.43 -15.04
CA GLY A 377 7.26 1.42 -15.26
C GLY A 377 5.90 0.84 -15.64
N SER A 378 5.81 -0.46 -15.97
CA SER A 378 4.53 -1.13 -16.18
C SER A 378 3.98 -1.73 -14.89
N SER A 379 2.66 -1.91 -14.85
CA SER A 379 1.97 -2.70 -13.82
C SER A 379 1.88 -4.19 -14.17
N GLY A 380 2.66 -4.63 -15.18
CA GLY A 380 2.75 -6.02 -15.61
C GLY A 380 1.63 -6.45 -16.56
N LYS A 381 1.48 -7.76 -16.69
CA LYS A 381 0.45 -8.39 -17.54
C LYS A 381 -0.81 -8.69 -16.73
N ILE A 382 -1.95 -8.66 -17.42
CA ILE A 382 -3.27 -8.91 -16.85
C ILE A 382 -3.35 -10.36 -16.36
N LEU A 383 -3.98 -10.59 -15.21
CA LEU A 383 -4.22 -11.93 -14.67
C LEU A 383 -5.16 -12.74 -15.59
N ILE A 384 -5.12 -14.06 -15.49
CA ILE A 384 -5.97 -14.97 -16.28
C ILE A 384 -6.74 -15.90 -15.31
N PRO A 385 -8.05 -16.10 -15.53
CA PRO A 385 -8.92 -15.44 -16.49
C PRO A 385 -9.43 -14.08 -15.96
N LEU A 386 -9.25 -13.03 -16.73
CA LEU A 386 -9.78 -11.70 -16.44
C LEU A 386 -9.93 -10.96 -17.76
N ASP A 387 -11.11 -10.39 -18.03
CA ASP A 387 -11.34 -9.52 -19.16
C ASP A 387 -10.95 -8.08 -18.78
N LEU A 388 -10.27 -7.39 -19.71
CA LEU A 388 -9.91 -5.98 -19.54
C LEU A 388 -10.16 -5.24 -20.85
N LYS A 389 -10.68 -4.02 -20.74
CA LYS A 389 -10.82 -3.04 -21.82
C LYS A 389 -10.26 -1.70 -21.39
N ILE A 390 -9.85 -0.92 -22.36
CA ILE A 390 -9.55 0.51 -22.17
C ILE A 390 -10.63 1.28 -22.92
N LEU A 391 -11.34 2.17 -22.22
CA LEU A 391 -12.48 2.93 -22.78
C LEU A 391 -12.12 4.41 -22.88
N ASP A 392 -12.57 5.06 -23.97
CA ASP A 392 -12.55 6.52 -24.11
C ASP A 392 -13.63 7.20 -23.22
N GLU A 393 -13.75 8.53 -23.33
CA GLU A 393 -14.73 9.31 -22.55
C GLU A 393 -16.18 9.03 -23.01
N GLU A 394 -16.37 8.56 -24.23
CA GLU A 394 -17.65 8.17 -24.81
C GLU A 394 -18.03 6.71 -24.46
N GLY A 395 -17.13 5.95 -23.82
CA GLY A 395 -17.35 4.57 -23.42
C GLY A 395 -17.02 3.53 -24.51
N ASN A 396 -16.35 3.93 -25.60
CA ASN A 396 -15.92 3.01 -26.65
C ASN A 396 -14.57 2.39 -26.31
N GLU A 397 -14.39 1.12 -26.68
CA GLU A 397 -13.09 0.45 -26.53
C GLU A 397 -12.06 1.02 -27.51
N VAL A 398 -10.88 1.38 -26.99
CA VAL A 398 -9.80 1.97 -27.78
C VAL A 398 -8.70 0.95 -28.11
N PRO A 399 -7.95 1.15 -29.22
CA PRO A 399 -6.83 0.28 -29.58
C PRO A 399 -5.70 0.29 -28.54
N ARG A 400 -4.85 -0.77 -28.58
CA ARG A 400 -3.61 -0.82 -27.79
C ARG A 400 -2.77 0.44 -27.99
N GLY A 401 -2.09 0.88 -26.94
CA GLY A 401 -1.30 2.11 -26.92
C GLY A 401 -2.11 3.39 -26.68
N THR A 402 -3.44 3.35 -26.82
CA THR A 402 -4.32 4.50 -26.57
C THR A 402 -4.73 4.55 -25.12
N LYS A 403 -4.71 5.75 -24.52
CA LYS A 403 -5.08 5.99 -23.13
C LYS A 403 -6.60 6.06 -22.96
N GLY A 404 -7.10 5.52 -21.86
CA GLY A 404 -8.51 5.57 -21.49
C GLY A 404 -8.74 5.01 -20.10
N GLU A 405 -10.02 4.84 -19.71
CA GLU A 405 -10.41 4.21 -18.46
C GLU A 405 -10.13 2.71 -18.51
N ILE A 406 -9.50 2.20 -17.46
CA ILE A 406 -9.32 0.76 -17.27
C ILE A 406 -10.64 0.19 -16.73
N VAL A 407 -11.26 -0.73 -17.47
CA VAL A 407 -12.43 -1.47 -17.00
C VAL A 407 -12.16 -2.97 -17.06
N ILE A 408 -12.66 -3.70 -16.06
CA ILE A 408 -12.42 -5.14 -15.96
C ILE A 408 -13.72 -5.91 -15.71
N ARG A 409 -13.72 -7.18 -16.10
CA ARG A 409 -14.79 -8.13 -15.81
C ARG A 409 -14.19 -9.48 -15.44
N GLY A 410 -14.61 -10.03 -14.29
CA GLY A 410 -14.16 -11.33 -13.81
C GLY A 410 -14.76 -11.69 -12.46
N GLU A 411 -14.56 -12.93 -12.03
CA GLU A 411 -15.08 -13.45 -10.77
C GLU A 411 -14.44 -12.80 -9.53
N ASN A 412 -13.37 -12.05 -9.69
CA ASN A 412 -12.72 -11.26 -8.64
C ASN A 412 -13.36 -9.87 -8.43
N VAL A 413 -14.34 -9.47 -9.25
CA VAL A 413 -15.06 -8.20 -9.07
C VAL A 413 -16.01 -8.31 -7.89
N MET A 414 -16.01 -7.30 -7.02
CA MET A 414 -16.82 -7.23 -5.80
C MET A 414 -18.32 -7.47 -6.06
N ALA A 415 -19.03 -7.93 -5.04
CA ALA A 415 -20.49 -8.00 -5.06
C ALA A 415 -21.16 -6.61 -5.07
N GLY A 416 -20.48 -5.60 -4.54
CA GLY A 416 -20.96 -4.22 -4.49
C GLY A 416 -20.49 -3.50 -3.23
N TYR A 417 -21.03 -2.31 -2.99
CA TYR A 417 -20.79 -1.55 -1.77
C TYR A 417 -21.91 -1.82 -0.74
N TRP A 418 -21.51 -2.12 0.49
CA TRP A 418 -22.44 -2.38 1.60
C TRP A 418 -23.38 -1.20 1.81
N LYS A 419 -24.70 -1.47 1.75
CA LYS A 419 -25.78 -0.48 1.90
C LYS A 419 -25.68 0.73 0.95
N ASN A 420 -25.01 0.58 -0.20
CA ASN A 420 -24.86 1.66 -1.17
C ASN A 420 -25.10 1.15 -2.61
N PRO A 421 -26.34 0.84 -2.98
CA PRO A 421 -26.67 0.32 -4.30
C PRO A 421 -26.43 1.35 -5.43
N GLU A 422 -26.56 2.65 -5.15
CA GLU A 422 -26.31 3.71 -6.13
C GLU A 422 -24.84 3.73 -6.54
N ALA A 423 -23.92 3.81 -5.57
CA ALA A 423 -22.49 3.75 -5.86
C ALA A 423 -22.09 2.41 -6.50
N THR A 424 -22.77 1.31 -6.16
CA THR A 424 -22.52 0.02 -6.81
C THR A 424 -22.90 0.09 -8.29
N ALA A 425 -24.07 0.60 -8.64
CA ALA A 425 -24.53 0.74 -10.02
C ALA A 425 -23.68 1.71 -10.84
N GLU A 426 -23.12 2.75 -10.21
CA GLU A 426 -22.17 3.66 -10.85
C GLU A 426 -20.83 2.99 -11.15
N THR A 427 -20.38 2.08 -10.27
CA THR A 427 -19.05 1.48 -10.34
C THR A 427 -19.05 0.18 -11.15
N VAL A 428 -20.10 -0.63 -11.05
CA VAL A 428 -20.24 -1.89 -11.82
C VAL A 428 -21.41 -1.74 -12.79
N ARG A 429 -21.10 -1.66 -14.10
CA ARG A 429 -22.08 -1.46 -15.17
C ARG A 429 -22.01 -2.64 -16.13
N ASP A 430 -23.12 -3.31 -16.37
CA ASP A 430 -23.21 -4.46 -17.28
C ASP A 430 -22.17 -5.55 -16.98
N GLY A 431 -21.83 -5.74 -15.68
CA GLY A 431 -20.84 -6.70 -15.23
C GLY A 431 -19.38 -6.22 -15.38
N TRP A 432 -19.14 -5.00 -15.84
CA TRP A 432 -17.82 -4.38 -15.91
C TRP A 432 -17.58 -3.45 -14.74
N LEU A 433 -16.46 -3.65 -14.06
CA LEU A 433 -15.97 -2.74 -13.02
C LEU A 433 -15.26 -1.56 -13.67
N HIS A 434 -15.81 -0.38 -13.52
CA HIS A 434 -15.19 0.90 -13.88
C HIS A 434 -14.25 1.30 -12.76
N THR A 435 -12.93 1.18 -13.00
CA THR A 435 -11.94 1.37 -11.93
C THR A 435 -11.76 2.84 -11.56
N GLY A 436 -12.12 3.76 -12.45
CA GLY A 436 -11.82 5.18 -12.34
C GLY A 436 -10.34 5.49 -12.51
N ASP A 437 -9.52 4.51 -12.88
CA ASP A 437 -8.10 4.67 -13.15
C ASP A 437 -7.86 4.75 -14.67
N MET A 438 -7.00 5.67 -15.09
CA MET A 438 -6.58 5.84 -16.47
C MET A 438 -5.34 5.00 -16.77
N GLY A 439 -5.30 4.38 -17.93
CA GLY A 439 -4.15 3.59 -18.37
C GLY A 439 -4.21 3.24 -19.85
N TYR A 440 -3.29 2.39 -20.27
CA TYR A 440 -3.27 1.79 -21.60
C TYR A 440 -2.56 0.42 -21.55
N VAL A 441 -2.86 -0.41 -22.54
CA VAL A 441 -2.16 -1.68 -22.76
C VAL A 441 -1.21 -1.51 -23.94
N SER A 442 0.07 -1.81 -23.75
CA SER A 442 1.07 -1.74 -24.82
C SER A 442 0.90 -2.89 -25.84
N GLU A 443 1.56 -2.79 -27.02
CA GLU A 443 1.53 -3.82 -28.06
C GLU A 443 1.97 -5.21 -27.57
N ASP A 444 2.89 -5.25 -26.62
CA ASP A 444 3.39 -6.48 -25.98
C ASP A 444 2.66 -6.84 -24.67
N GLU A 445 1.44 -6.30 -24.50
CA GLU A 445 0.45 -6.68 -23.47
C GLU A 445 0.81 -6.28 -22.04
N PHE A 446 1.66 -5.28 -21.83
CA PHE A 446 1.86 -4.70 -20.52
C PHE A 446 0.84 -3.58 -20.25
N LEU A 447 0.24 -3.63 -19.07
CA LEU A 447 -0.64 -2.57 -18.57
C LEU A 447 0.21 -1.45 -17.95
N TYR A 448 -0.08 -0.22 -18.36
CA TYR A 448 0.47 1.00 -17.75
C TYR A 448 -0.66 1.79 -17.13
N VAL A 449 -0.61 1.94 -15.79
CA VAL A 449 -1.56 2.75 -15.03
C VAL A 449 -0.98 4.15 -14.89
N LEU A 450 -1.75 5.16 -15.26
CA LEU A 450 -1.30 6.55 -15.32
C LEU A 450 -1.80 7.42 -14.16
N GLY A 451 -2.81 6.95 -13.43
CA GLY A 451 -3.43 7.66 -12.30
C GLY A 451 -4.96 7.64 -12.37
N ARG A 452 -5.61 8.35 -11.46
CA ARG A 452 -7.09 8.39 -11.40
C ARG A 452 -7.68 9.49 -12.26
N PHE A 453 -8.79 9.21 -12.95
CA PHE A 453 -9.53 10.23 -13.69
C PHE A 453 -9.92 11.44 -12.83
N LYS A 454 -10.40 11.19 -11.62
CA LYS A 454 -10.81 12.24 -10.67
C LYS A 454 -9.65 13.06 -10.11
N SER A 455 -8.41 12.57 -10.27
CA SER A 455 -7.19 13.27 -9.84
C SER A 455 -6.48 13.97 -11.00
N LEU A 456 -7.01 13.88 -12.23
CA LEU A 456 -6.42 14.57 -13.36
C LEU A 456 -6.51 16.06 -13.18
N LEU A 457 -5.41 16.72 -13.43
CA LEU A 457 -5.34 18.16 -13.55
C LEU A 457 -5.78 18.58 -14.94
N ILE A 458 -6.41 19.74 -15.03
CA ILE A 458 -6.88 20.30 -16.29
C ILE A 458 -6.09 21.58 -16.54
N ALA A 459 -5.30 21.60 -17.60
CA ALA A 459 -4.58 22.80 -18.01
C ALA A 459 -5.55 23.84 -18.60
N SER A 460 -5.09 25.09 -18.76
CA SER A 460 -5.89 26.18 -19.32
C SER A 460 -6.35 25.95 -20.76
N ASP A 461 -5.66 25.08 -21.50
CA ASP A 461 -6.01 24.65 -22.85
C ASP A 461 -6.92 23.40 -22.90
N GLY A 462 -7.33 22.89 -21.72
CA GLY A 462 -8.16 21.70 -21.57
C GLY A 462 -7.38 20.37 -21.57
N GLU A 463 -6.04 20.39 -21.70
CA GLU A 463 -5.24 19.17 -21.60
C GLU A 463 -5.38 18.55 -20.22
N LYS A 464 -5.65 17.23 -20.16
CA LYS A 464 -5.75 16.46 -18.91
C LYS A 464 -4.46 15.68 -18.68
N TYR A 465 -3.90 15.77 -17.47
CA TYR A 465 -2.68 15.06 -17.09
C TYR A 465 -2.69 14.64 -15.63
N SER A 466 -2.00 13.52 -15.32
CA SER A 466 -1.91 13.02 -13.95
C SER A 466 -0.80 13.73 -13.17
N PRO A 467 -1.07 14.24 -11.97
CA PRO A 467 -0.04 14.81 -11.11
C PRO A 467 0.79 13.76 -10.38
N GLU A 468 0.25 12.56 -10.15
CA GLU A 468 0.80 11.57 -9.23
C GLU A 468 2.24 11.17 -9.56
N GLY A 469 2.54 10.90 -10.83
CA GLY A 469 3.90 10.54 -11.25
C GLY A 469 4.92 11.68 -11.07
N MET A 470 4.49 12.95 -11.26
CA MET A 470 5.34 14.12 -11.03
C MET A 470 5.56 14.37 -9.55
N GLU A 471 4.50 14.30 -8.73
CA GLU A 471 4.57 14.44 -7.28
C GLU A 471 5.54 13.42 -6.68
N GLU A 472 5.42 12.17 -7.10
CA GLU A 472 6.26 11.08 -6.63
C GLU A 472 7.72 11.26 -7.05
N ALA A 473 7.97 11.60 -8.32
CA ALA A 473 9.32 11.84 -8.83
C ALA A 473 10.02 13.03 -8.16
N ILE A 474 9.29 14.12 -7.91
CA ILE A 474 9.85 15.31 -7.24
C ILE A 474 10.23 14.98 -5.80
N VAL A 475 9.35 14.32 -5.03
CA VAL A 475 9.63 13.93 -3.64
C VAL A 475 10.79 12.94 -3.57
N ASP A 476 10.85 11.96 -4.47
CA ASP A 476 11.89 10.93 -4.47
C ASP A 476 13.29 11.46 -4.74
N LYS A 477 13.39 12.43 -5.63
CA LYS A 477 14.67 12.95 -6.12
C LYS A 477 15.13 14.20 -5.40
N SER A 478 14.27 14.78 -4.55
CA SER A 478 14.59 15.96 -3.75
C SER A 478 14.86 15.59 -2.29
N PRO A 479 16.02 15.94 -1.72
CA PRO A 479 16.23 15.82 -0.28
C PRO A 479 15.53 16.93 0.52
N TYR A 480 15.02 17.98 -0.14
CA TYR A 480 14.50 19.20 0.50
C TYR A 480 12.97 19.31 0.48
N ILE A 481 12.27 18.40 -0.20
CA ILE A 481 10.81 18.35 -0.31
C ILE A 481 10.33 17.03 0.29
N ASP A 482 9.56 17.10 1.39
CA ASP A 482 8.96 15.92 2.02
C ASP A 482 7.63 15.53 1.38
N GLN A 483 6.80 16.54 1.03
CA GLN A 483 5.51 16.31 0.41
C GLN A 483 5.23 17.42 -0.62
N ILE A 484 4.55 17.05 -1.70
CA ILE A 484 4.09 17.99 -2.72
C ILE A 484 2.70 17.57 -3.20
N LEU A 485 1.84 18.56 -3.47
CA LEU A 485 0.58 18.38 -4.16
C LEU A 485 0.54 19.35 -5.32
N ILE A 486 0.55 18.84 -6.54
CA ILE A 486 0.45 19.62 -7.77
C ILE A 486 -1.02 19.95 -8.03
N HIS A 487 -1.30 21.20 -8.36
CA HIS A 487 -2.65 21.71 -8.58
C HIS A 487 -2.75 22.44 -9.92
N ASN A 488 -3.80 22.12 -10.66
CA ASN A 488 -4.27 22.91 -11.79
C ASN A 488 -5.75 22.55 -12.06
N ASN A 489 -6.57 23.57 -12.19
CA ASN A 489 -7.98 23.41 -12.59
C ASN A 489 -8.32 24.56 -13.53
N GLN A 490 -7.88 24.44 -14.78
CA GLN A 490 -8.01 25.48 -15.82
C GLN A 490 -7.33 26.82 -15.41
N ASN A 491 -6.36 26.76 -14.51
CA ASN A 491 -5.58 27.92 -14.09
C ASN A 491 -4.53 28.30 -15.13
N PRO A 492 -4.02 29.54 -15.14
CA PRO A 492 -3.05 30.01 -16.14
C PRO A 492 -1.74 29.22 -16.16
N PHE A 493 -1.41 28.49 -15.09
CA PHE A 493 -0.22 27.68 -14.96
C PHE A 493 -0.44 26.58 -13.92
N THR A 494 0.38 25.53 -13.97
CA THR A 494 0.43 24.51 -12.93
C THR A 494 1.12 25.05 -11.69
N GLY A 495 0.44 24.98 -10.53
CA GLY A 495 0.98 25.33 -9.22
C GLY A 495 1.25 24.10 -8.37
N ALA A 496 1.90 24.28 -7.21
CA ALA A 496 2.04 23.22 -6.21
C ALA A 496 2.03 23.75 -4.79
N ILE A 497 1.48 22.94 -3.87
CA ILE A 497 1.66 23.08 -2.42
C ILE A 497 2.85 22.22 -2.04
N VAL A 498 3.83 22.79 -1.31
CA VAL A 498 5.08 22.12 -0.96
C VAL A 498 5.27 22.12 0.56
N VAL A 499 5.50 20.96 1.13
CA VAL A 499 5.97 20.78 2.51
C VAL A 499 7.46 20.49 2.48
N PRO A 500 8.31 21.39 3.00
CA PRO A 500 9.76 21.24 2.98
C PRO A 500 10.28 20.23 4.01
N ASN A 501 11.43 19.62 3.71
CA ASN A 501 12.21 18.87 4.69
C ASN A 501 13.05 19.82 5.55
N ARG A 502 12.57 20.09 6.76
CA ARG A 502 13.22 21.00 7.71
C ARG A 502 14.67 20.63 8.00
N GLU A 503 14.93 19.36 8.30
CA GLU A 503 16.27 18.92 8.71
C GLU A 503 17.30 19.03 7.57
N ALA A 504 16.87 18.70 6.36
CA ALA A 504 17.74 18.79 5.18
C ALA A 504 18.02 20.24 4.83
N LEU A 505 17.00 21.14 4.89
CA LEU A 505 17.20 22.57 4.65
C LEU A 505 18.13 23.19 5.68
N LEU A 506 17.96 22.92 6.97
CA LEU A 506 18.83 23.46 8.02
C LEU A 506 20.28 23.02 7.83
N ARG A 507 20.52 21.77 7.47
CA ARG A 507 21.87 21.26 7.18
C ARG A 507 22.51 21.96 5.97
N GLU A 508 21.75 22.16 4.90
CA GLU A 508 22.23 22.81 3.69
C GLU A 508 22.53 24.29 3.92
N LEU A 509 21.62 25.02 4.62
CA LEU A 509 21.81 26.41 4.97
C LEU A 509 23.04 26.62 5.86
N ALA A 510 23.27 25.73 6.83
CA ALA A 510 24.47 25.74 7.66
C ALA A 510 25.72 25.44 6.83
N ALA A 511 25.69 24.49 5.91
CA ALA A 511 26.81 24.17 5.02
C ALA A 511 27.17 25.33 4.08
N ARG A 512 26.16 26.16 3.68
CA ARG A 512 26.36 27.37 2.87
C ARG A 512 26.74 28.59 3.70
N GLY A 513 26.76 28.51 5.02
CA GLY A 513 27.07 29.65 5.91
C GLY A 513 26.03 30.78 5.86
N VAL A 514 24.76 30.47 5.58
CA VAL A 514 23.70 31.47 5.45
C VAL A 514 23.35 32.04 6.82
N ALA A 515 23.40 33.37 6.95
CA ALA A 515 22.98 34.06 8.16
C ALA A 515 21.49 33.90 8.42
N GLU A 516 21.07 34.00 9.68
CA GLU A 516 19.71 33.68 10.11
C GLU A 516 18.65 34.53 9.40
N ASP A 517 18.92 35.82 9.19
CA ASP A 517 18.05 36.78 8.50
C ASP A 517 17.83 36.45 7.00
N GLY A 518 18.76 35.72 6.36
CA GLY A 518 18.67 35.31 4.96
C GLY A 518 18.20 33.88 4.73
N ARG A 519 17.94 33.09 5.78
CA ARG A 519 17.63 31.64 5.65
C ARG A 519 16.33 31.37 4.90
N ALA A 520 15.30 32.19 5.10
CA ALA A 520 14.02 31.98 4.44
C ALA A 520 14.11 32.15 2.92
N GLU A 521 14.79 33.18 2.45
CA GLU A 521 15.02 33.45 1.04
C GLU A 521 15.89 32.37 0.39
N ALA A 522 16.98 31.97 1.06
CA ALA A 522 17.85 30.90 0.59
C ALA A 522 17.14 29.53 0.56
N ALA A 523 16.29 29.22 1.54
CA ALA A 523 15.47 28.02 1.55
C ALA A 523 14.48 28.00 0.39
N ALA A 524 13.83 29.15 0.08
CA ALA A 524 12.96 29.26 -1.09
C ALA A 524 13.73 28.92 -2.39
N GLU A 525 14.93 29.49 -2.57
CA GLU A 525 15.78 29.20 -3.73
C GLU A 525 16.18 27.72 -3.84
N ILE A 526 16.52 27.08 -2.71
CA ILE A 526 16.83 25.65 -2.68
C ILE A 526 15.63 24.82 -3.15
N ILE A 527 14.43 25.12 -2.64
CA ILE A 527 13.20 24.40 -3.03
C ILE A 527 12.87 24.65 -4.51
N GLY A 528 12.96 25.88 -4.99
CA GLY A 528 12.72 26.22 -6.39
C GLY A 528 13.68 25.51 -7.33
N ALA A 529 14.96 25.43 -6.97
CA ALA A 529 15.96 24.72 -7.75
C ALA A 529 15.66 23.22 -7.91
N GLU A 530 14.96 22.58 -6.96
CA GLU A 530 14.56 21.18 -7.11
C GLU A 530 13.53 20.99 -8.23
N ILE A 531 12.62 21.92 -8.42
CA ILE A 531 11.66 21.89 -9.54
C ILE A 531 12.37 22.19 -10.86
N ASP A 532 13.33 23.14 -10.86
CA ASP A 532 14.08 23.49 -12.05
C ASP A 532 15.00 22.37 -12.56
N ARG A 533 15.31 21.35 -11.76
CA ARG A 533 16.02 20.14 -12.21
C ARG A 533 15.27 19.37 -13.30
N TYR A 534 13.97 19.58 -13.46
CA TYR A 534 13.13 18.96 -14.49
C TYR A 534 12.97 19.82 -15.74
N ARG A 535 13.52 21.05 -15.77
CA ARG A 535 13.39 22.03 -16.87
C ARG A 535 14.69 22.23 -17.62
N GLY A 536 14.57 22.70 -18.87
CA GLY A 536 15.71 23.17 -19.68
C GLY A 536 16.80 22.12 -19.82
N GLN A 537 17.96 22.37 -19.20
CA GLN A 537 19.11 21.45 -19.16
C GLN A 537 19.29 20.79 -17.77
N GLY A 538 18.28 20.81 -16.93
CA GLY A 538 18.30 20.19 -15.61
C GLY A 538 18.52 18.68 -15.66
N ALA A 539 18.91 18.10 -14.52
CA ALA A 539 19.30 16.69 -14.41
C ALA A 539 18.19 15.69 -14.85
N TYR A 540 16.94 16.13 -14.82
CA TYR A 540 15.75 15.34 -15.15
C TYR A 540 14.92 15.98 -16.27
N ALA A 541 15.52 16.84 -17.08
CA ALA A 541 14.85 17.49 -18.21
C ALA A 541 14.27 16.46 -19.17
N GLY A 542 13.04 16.68 -19.62
CA GLY A 542 12.33 15.78 -20.55
C GLY A 542 11.65 14.57 -19.89
N GLU A 543 11.74 14.40 -18.58
CA GLU A 543 10.99 13.35 -17.86
C GLU A 543 9.48 13.64 -17.88
N PHE A 544 9.13 14.93 -17.77
CA PHE A 544 7.75 15.42 -17.91
C PHE A 544 7.71 16.61 -18.89
N PRO A 545 6.56 16.83 -19.58
CA PRO A 545 6.36 18.05 -20.35
C PRO A 545 6.51 19.29 -19.46
N GLU A 546 7.29 20.27 -19.90
CA GLU A 546 7.58 21.48 -19.10
C GLU A 546 6.31 22.24 -18.65
N ARG A 547 5.25 22.24 -19.48
CA ARG A 547 3.98 22.90 -19.18
C ARG A 547 3.19 22.23 -18.02
N TRP A 548 3.52 20.97 -17.69
CA TRP A 548 2.91 20.26 -16.55
C TRP A 548 3.62 20.56 -15.23
N LEU A 549 4.86 21.02 -15.31
CA LEU A 549 5.67 21.30 -14.12
C LEU A 549 5.20 22.57 -13.39
N PRO A 550 5.21 22.58 -12.04
CA PRO A 550 4.77 23.72 -11.26
C PRO A 550 5.54 24.99 -11.60
N ALA A 551 4.86 26.03 -12.09
CA ALA A 551 5.44 27.35 -12.36
C ALA A 551 5.28 28.33 -11.19
N GLY A 552 4.58 27.93 -10.15
CA GLY A 552 4.44 28.65 -8.89
C GLY A 552 4.34 27.66 -7.72
N LEU A 553 4.88 28.05 -6.56
CA LEU A 553 4.89 27.20 -5.36
C LEU A 553 4.25 27.91 -4.19
N ALA A 554 3.34 27.24 -3.48
CA ALA A 554 2.84 27.62 -2.18
C ALA A 554 3.55 26.77 -1.11
N ILE A 555 4.54 27.34 -0.43
CA ILE A 555 5.31 26.66 0.61
C ILE A 555 4.56 26.76 1.92
N VAL A 556 4.27 25.62 2.55
CA VAL A 556 3.52 25.53 3.81
C VAL A 556 4.37 24.93 4.93
N ASP A 557 4.11 25.33 6.16
CA ASP A 557 4.80 24.87 7.37
C ASP A 557 4.05 23.73 8.08
N GLU A 558 2.84 23.42 7.64
CA GLU A 558 2.03 22.33 8.14
C GLU A 558 2.15 21.10 7.23
N PRO A 559 2.61 19.93 7.73
CA PRO A 559 2.70 18.72 6.93
C PRO A 559 1.31 18.08 6.73
N PHE A 560 1.16 17.31 5.65
CA PHE A 560 -0.01 16.48 5.45
C PHE A 560 0.09 15.24 6.33
N THR A 561 -0.82 15.09 7.27
CA THR A 561 -0.81 14.01 8.25
C THR A 561 -2.18 13.34 8.34
N GLU A 562 -2.21 12.16 8.95
CA GLU A 562 -3.46 11.47 9.27
C GLU A 562 -4.25 12.23 10.35
N GLN A 563 -3.54 12.88 11.29
CA GLN A 563 -4.14 13.64 12.40
C GLN A 563 -4.93 14.86 11.93
N ASN A 564 -4.45 15.57 10.89
CA ASN A 564 -5.21 16.66 10.30
C ASN A 564 -6.12 16.22 9.15
N GLY A 565 -6.22 14.90 8.90
CA GLY A 565 -7.09 14.32 7.90
C GLY A 565 -6.66 14.53 6.44
N LEU A 566 -5.48 15.10 6.21
CA LEU A 566 -4.94 15.37 4.86
C LEU A 566 -4.30 14.14 4.21
N VAL A 567 -4.03 13.11 5.03
CA VAL A 567 -3.56 11.78 4.60
C VAL A 567 -4.51 10.75 5.19
N ASN A 568 -4.83 9.72 4.43
CA ASN A 568 -5.69 8.64 4.90
C ASN A 568 -4.90 7.56 5.70
N SER A 569 -5.59 6.57 6.26
CA SER A 569 -5.00 5.46 7.03
C SER A 569 -3.99 4.62 6.24
N THR A 570 -3.98 4.72 4.91
CA THR A 570 -2.99 4.06 4.03
C THR A 570 -1.81 4.96 3.67
N MET A 571 -1.68 6.11 4.34
CA MET A 571 -0.64 7.12 4.07
C MET A 571 -0.74 7.78 2.68
N LYS A 572 -1.91 7.74 2.04
CA LYS A 572 -2.16 8.44 0.78
C LYS A 572 -2.72 9.82 1.04
N VAL A 573 -2.21 10.81 0.33
CA VAL A 573 -2.71 12.20 0.37
C VAL A 573 -4.15 12.24 -0.15
N VAL A 574 -5.06 12.83 0.62
CA VAL A 574 -6.44 13.05 0.22
C VAL A 574 -6.53 14.42 -0.46
N ARG A 575 -6.32 14.43 -1.77
CA ARG A 575 -6.19 15.65 -2.60
C ARG A 575 -7.27 16.69 -2.31
N SER A 576 -8.53 16.28 -2.34
CA SER A 576 -9.66 17.20 -2.09
C SER A 576 -9.61 17.88 -0.73
N LYS A 577 -9.19 17.17 0.32
CA LYS A 577 -9.04 17.74 1.67
C LYS A 577 -7.85 18.68 1.76
N VAL A 578 -6.74 18.37 1.09
CA VAL A 578 -5.57 19.26 1.02
C VAL A 578 -5.93 20.54 0.27
N GLU A 579 -6.63 20.43 -0.85
CA GLU A 579 -7.08 21.58 -1.64
C GLU A 579 -8.08 22.44 -0.86
N GLU A 580 -8.97 21.86 -0.09
CA GLU A 580 -9.90 22.56 0.78
C GLU A 580 -9.17 23.25 1.95
N HIS A 581 -8.29 22.53 2.64
CA HIS A 581 -7.54 23.02 3.80
C HIS A 581 -6.62 24.18 3.44
N PHE A 582 -5.95 24.10 2.28
CA PHE A 582 -5.04 25.12 1.79
C PHE A 582 -5.65 26.02 0.70
N ARG A 583 -6.98 26.11 0.62
CA ARG A 583 -7.68 26.91 -0.40
C ARG A 583 -7.13 28.33 -0.49
N ASP A 584 -7.00 29.02 0.64
CA ASP A 584 -6.46 30.39 0.68
C ASP A 584 -5.02 30.49 0.14
N ARG A 585 -4.23 29.43 0.29
CA ARG A 585 -2.86 29.36 -0.23
C ARG A 585 -2.87 29.12 -1.74
N ILE A 586 -3.78 28.30 -2.22
CA ILE A 586 -3.99 28.02 -3.65
C ILE A 586 -4.49 29.29 -4.34
N ASP A 587 -5.52 29.95 -3.82
CA ASP A 587 -6.07 31.17 -4.40
C ASP A 587 -5.01 32.27 -4.47
N TYR A 588 -4.22 32.44 -3.42
CA TYR A 588 -3.12 33.39 -3.40
C TYR A 588 -2.01 33.02 -4.40
N LEU A 589 -1.70 31.74 -4.58
CA LEU A 589 -0.69 31.26 -5.53
C LEU A 589 -0.96 31.74 -6.96
N TYR A 590 -2.22 31.81 -7.37
CA TYR A 590 -2.61 32.27 -8.70
C TYR A 590 -2.75 33.79 -8.84
N SER A 591 -2.52 34.54 -7.77
CA SER A 591 -2.40 36.00 -7.84
C SER A 591 -1.03 36.42 -8.42
N PRO A 592 -0.92 37.65 -8.99
CA PRO A 592 0.36 38.14 -9.50
C PRO A 592 1.50 38.12 -8.47
N GLU A 593 1.20 38.46 -7.21
CA GLU A 593 2.17 38.41 -6.11
C GLU A 593 2.51 36.99 -5.68
N GLY A 594 1.48 36.14 -5.58
CA GLY A 594 1.60 34.75 -5.10
C GLY A 594 2.44 33.84 -6.00
N LYS A 595 2.51 34.14 -7.31
CA LYS A 595 3.34 33.42 -8.27
C LYS A 595 4.84 33.51 -7.94
N SER A 596 5.26 34.60 -7.29
CA SER A 596 6.66 34.76 -6.89
C SER A 596 7.06 33.71 -5.85
N LEU A 597 8.16 33.03 -6.06
CA LEU A 597 8.70 32.05 -5.11
C LEU A 597 8.96 32.67 -3.73
N LYS A 598 9.45 33.92 -3.73
CA LYS A 598 9.75 34.71 -2.52
C LYS A 598 8.59 35.62 -2.07
N ASN A 599 7.35 35.21 -2.34
CA ASN A 599 6.20 35.97 -1.86
C ASN A 599 6.12 35.98 -0.32
N PRO A 600 5.47 37.02 0.29
CA PRO A 600 5.42 37.17 1.74
C PRO A 600 4.91 35.94 2.50
N ARG A 601 3.92 35.21 1.95
CA ARG A 601 3.37 34.02 2.61
C ARG A 601 4.34 32.84 2.61
N ASN A 602 5.10 32.63 1.53
CA ASN A 602 6.14 31.62 1.47
C ASN A 602 7.28 31.92 2.45
N LEU A 603 7.75 33.17 2.46
CA LEU A 603 8.79 33.59 3.40
C LEU A 603 8.33 33.47 4.86
N ALA A 604 7.06 33.77 5.16
CA ALA A 604 6.51 33.62 6.50
C ALA A 604 6.49 32.13 6.94
N SER A 605 6.07 31.21 6.06
CA SER A 605 6.13 29.76 6.35
C SER A 605 7.57 29.29 6.53
N LEU A 606 8.49 29.71 5.66
CA LEU A 606 9.90 29.32 5.75
C LEU A 606 10.59 29.87 7.00
N LYS A 607 10.27 31.09 7.45
CA LYS A 607 10.77 31.62 8.73
C LYS A 607 10.40 30.74 9.93
N LYS A 608 9.20 30.15 9.94
CA LYS A 608 8.82 29.18 10.99
C LYS A 608 9.57 27.86 10.88
N ILE A 609 9.98 27.46 9.67
CA ILE A 609 10.65 26.16 9.42
C ILE A 609 12.16 26.25 9.70
N VAL A 610 12.84 27.33 9.26
CA VAL A 610 14.32 27.42 9.27
C VAL A 610 14.88 28.60 10.05
N GLY A 611 14.01 29.44 10.62
CA GLY A 611 14.36 30.57 11.46
C GLY A 611 14.74 30.19 12.88
#